data_4f1d7322929d0c82ca5d770961a2146a
#
_entry.id   4f1d7322929d0c82ca5d770961a2146a
#
_cell.length_a   1.000
_cell.length_b   1.000
_cell.length_c   1.000
_cell.angle_alpha   90.00
_cell.angle_beta   90.00
_cell.angle_gamma   90.00
#
_symmetry.space_group_name_H-M   'P 1'
#
loop_
_entity.id
_entity.type
_entity.pdbx_description
1 polymer ?
#
loop_
_entity_poly.entity_id
_entity_poly.type
_entity_poly.pdbx_seq_one_letter_code
_entity_poly.pdbx_strand_id
1 'polypeptide(L)'
;MIKRKMTRQISIGDVKIGGGAPISVQSMTNTKTTDTNATVAQIKALVDAGCDIVRVAVPDMSAAENIYNIKSQVDVPLVADIHFDYRLALKVIEQGIDALRINPGNIGDEERVKAVVEAAKTRNIPIRIGVNAGSLDKKLLAKYGKVTAEALVESALEHIRILEKLNFYGIKISLKAHDVPLTLDAYRLMSETVDYPLHLGITEAGTVNTGIIKSAVGIGALLAEGIGDTFRISLTGDPVNEVKVANEILKALGLKEYGPTLISCPTCGRCNIDLPSIAEKVEQRLSGITKPIKVAVMGCVVNGPGEARDADIGIAGGKGEGLVFRKGEVINKVAEDKLVESLFVELDKLIKKKSSCN
;
A
#
# COMPACT_ATOMS: atom_id res chain seq x y z
N MET A 1 -20.14 2.31 -5.60
CA MET A 1 -19.23 1.43 -4.81
C MET A 1 -18.46 0.55 -5.80
N ILE A 2 -17.13 0.49 -5.71
CA ILE A 2 -16.28 -0.31 -6.61
C ILE A 2 -16.60 -1.79 -6.39
N LYS A 3 -16.98 -2.51 -7.48
CA LYS A 3 -17.22 -3.96 -7.43
C LYS A 3 -15.89 -4.68 -7.61
N ARG A 4 -15.33 -5.22 -6.54
CA ARG A 4 -14.07 -5.95 -6.58
C ARG A 4 -14.25 -7.34 -7.18
N LYS A 5 -13.24 -7.76 -7.96
CA LYS A 5 -13.14 -9.14 -8.44
C LYS A 5 -12.95 -10.09 -7.25
N MET A 6 -13.68 -11.18 -7.23
CA MET A 6 -13.50 -12.23 -6.22
C MET A 6 -12.31 -13.11 -6.62
N THR A 7 -11.33 -13.21 -5.74
CA THR A 7 -10.15 -14.06 -5.87
C THR A 7 -10.14 -15.11 -4.78
N ARG A 8 -9.29 -16.13 -4.88
CA ARG A 8 -9.05 -17.08 -3.78
C ARG A 8 -8.54 -16.34 -2.57
N GLN A 9 -8.94 -16.77 -1.39
CA GLN A 9 -8.41 -16.22 -0.14
C GLN A 9 -7.17 -16.98 0.30
N ILE A 10 -6.10 -16.25 0.64
CA ILE A 10 -4.92 -16.74 1.34
C ILE A 10 -4.71 -15.92 2.61
N SER A 11 -3.86 -16.39 3.52
CA SER A 11 -3.47 -15.64 4.73
C SER A 11 -1.96 -15.45 4.78
N ILE A 12 -1.51 -14.28 5.22
CA ILE A 12 -0.10 -13.99 5.53
C ILE A 12 -0.09 -13.59 7.00
N GLY A 13 0.34 -14.48 7.88
CA GLY A 13 0.04 -14.36 9.30
C GLY A 13 -1.47 -14.21 9.49
N ASP A 14 -1.89 -13.21 10.23
CA ASP A 14 -3.30 -12.92 10.51
C ASP A 14 -3.99 -12.07 9.41
N VAL A 15 -3.25 -11.59 8.42
CA VAL A 15 -3.78 -10.76 7.34
C VAL A 15 -4.35 -11.61 6.22
N LYS A 16 -5.66 -11.51 5.98
CA LYS A 16 -6.36 -12.18 4.87
C LYS A 16 -6.19 -11.38 3.58
N ILE A 17 -5.87 -12.09 2.49
CA ILE A 17 -5.64 -11.51 1.16
C ILE A 17 -6.58 -12.20 0.16
N GLY A 18 -7.31 -11.42 -0.64
CA GLY A 18 -8.31 -11.97 -1.57
C GLY A 18 -9.61 -12.37 -0.88
N GLY A 19 -10.50 -13.05 -1.58
CA GLY A 19 -11.79 -13.50 -1.04
C GLY A 19 -12.69 -12.36 -0.53
N GLY A 20 -12.55 -11.15 -1.06
CA GLY A 20 -13.29 -9.98 -0.59
C GLY A 20 -12.72 -9.29 0.66
N ALA A 21 -11.60 -9.78 1.23
CA ALA A 21 -10.92 -9.14 2.35
C ALA A 21 -10.48 -7.69 2.02
N PRO A 22 -10.29 -6.81 3.00
CA PRO A 22 -9.75 -5.47 2.77
C PRO A 22 -8.44 -5.51 1.97
N ILE A 23 -8.21 -4.50 1.13
CA ILE A 23 -6.97 -4.39 0.36
C ILE A 23 -5.83 -4.04 1.30
N SER A 24 -4.79 -4.87 1.32
CA SER A 24 -3.65 -4.69 2.23
C SER A 24 -2.55 -3.84 1.60
N VAL A 25 -2.01 -2.93 2.39
CA VAL A 25 -0.82 -2.15 2.07
C VAL A 25 0.42 -2.92 2.49
N GLN A 26 1.31 -3.19 1.54
CA GLN A 26 2.63 -3.78 1.81
C GLN A 26 3.72 -2.75 1.53
N SER A 27 4.75 -2.69 2.38
CA SER A 27 6.01 -1.99 2.09
C SER A 27 7.21 -2.92 2.26
N MET A 28 8.41 -2.38 2.10
CA MET A 28 9.65 -3.15 2.20
C MET A 28 10.71 -2.33 2.90
N THR A 29 11.43 -2.94 3.85
CA THR A 29 12.57 -2.29 4.48
C THR A 29 13.70 -2.05 3.48
N ASN A 30 14.45 -0.98 3.69
CA ASN A 30 15.69 -0.67 2.97
C ASN A 30 16.93 -0.81 3.87
N THR A 31 16.76 -1.29 5.09
CA THR A 31 17.82 -1.65 6.02
C THR A 31 18.47 -2.98 5.62
N LYS A 32 19.69 -3.23 6.08
CA LYS A 32 20.30 -4.56 5.98
C LYS A 32 19.58 -5.51 6.94
N THR A 33 19.04 -6.61 6.43
CA THR A 33 18.28 -7.58 7.26
C THR A 33 19.15 -8.22 8.36
N THR A 34 20.47 -8.19 8.23
CA THR A 34 21.43 -8.60 9.27
C THR A 34 21.53 -7.60 10.44
N ASP A 35 21.05 -6.37 10.27
CA ASP A 35 20.94 -5.38 11.36
C ASP A 35 19.53 -5.44 11.95
N THR A 36 19.36 -6.25 12.98
CA THR A 36 18.09 -6.46 13.67
C THR A 36 17.49 -5.17 14.17
N ASN A 37 18.29 -4.34 14.85
CA ASN A 37 17.78 -3.13 15.51
C ASN A 37 17.27 -2.10 14.51
N ALA A 38 18.04 -1.82 13.45
CA ALA A 38 17.63 -0.89 12.41
C ALA A 38 16.40 -1.42 11.65
N THR A 39 16.36 -2.73 11.36
CA THR A 39 15.24 -3.35 10.64
C THR A 39 13.96 -3.33 11.48
N VAL A 40 14.03 -3.69 12.76
CA VAL A 40 12.87 -3.64 13.68
C VAL A 40 12.35 -2.21 13.85
N ALA A 41 13.25 -1.23 14.02
CA ALA A 41 12.87 0.18 14.14
C ALA A 41 12.13 0.66 12.87
N GLN A 42 12.63 0.30 11.69
CA GLN A 42 11.97 0.68 10.43
C GLN A 42 10.64 -0.05 10.23
N ILE A 43 10.54 -1.34 10.60
CA ILE A 43 9.27 -2.08 10.56
C ILE A 43 8.22 -1.40 11.45
N LYS A 44 8.58 -0.99 12.67
CA LYS A 44 7.65 -0.28 13.57
C LYS A 44 7.20 1.05 12.97
N ALA A 45 8.10 1.82 12.38
CA ALA A 45 7.73 3.06 11.68
C ALA A 45 6.79 2.84 10.49
N LEU A 46 6.96 1.73 9.74
CA LEU A 46 6.04 1.35 8.66
C LEU A 46 4.65 0.97 9.21
N VAL A 47 4.60 0.23 10.30
CA VAL A 47 3.34 -0.16 10.98
C VAL A 47 2.61 1.07 11.51
N ASP A 48 3.32 1.99 12.15
CA ASP A 48 2.76 3.26 12.66
C ASP A 48 2.18 4.12 11.53
N ALA A 49 2.74 4.03 10.32
CA ALA A 49 2.21 4.67 9.12
C ALA A 49 1.00 3.94 8.50
N GLY A 50 0.63 2.76 9.01
CA GLY A 50 -0.52 1.96 8.55
C GLY A 50 -0.18 0.89 7.50
N CYS A 51 1.05 0.33 7.55
CA CYS A 51 1.45 -0.82 6.75
C CYS A 51 0.89 -2.11 7.34
N ASP A 52 0.25 -2.93 6.51
CA ASP A 52 -0.38 -4.18 6.95
C ASP A 52 0.58 -5.38 6.85
N ILE A 53 1.58 -5.33 5.96
CA ILE A 53 2.54 -6.43 5.69
C ILE A 53 3.90 -5.82 5.35
N VAL A 54 4.97 -6.30 5.96
CA VAL A 54 6.32 -5.82 5.65
C VAL A 54 7.15 -6.89 4.95
N ARG A 55 7.87 -6.51 3.89
CA ARG A 55 8.82 -7.37 3.18
C ARG A 55 10.24 -7.00 3.57
N VAL A 56 11.08 -8.02 3.77
CA VAL A 56 12.51 -7.89 4.04
C VAL A 56 13.32 -8.61 2.97
N ALA A 57 14.46 -8.06 2.58
CA ALA A 57 15.37 -8.71 1.64
C ALA A 57 16.16 -9.82 2.34
N VAL A 58 16.31 -10.99 1.69
CA VAL A 58 17.12 -12.10 2.21
C VAL A 58 18.15 -12.48 1.14
N PRO A 59 19.28 -11.73 1.07
CA PRO A 59 20.30 -11.95 0.05
C PRO A 59 21.22 -13.13 0.35
N ASP A 60 21.38 -13.50 1.60
CA ASP A 60 22.34 -14.51 2.07
C ASP A 60 21.84 -15.25 3.32
N MET A 61 22.61 -16.26 3.77
CA MET A 61 22.26 -17.10 4.90
C MET A 61 22.25 -16.32 6.22
N SER A 62 23.12 -15.35 6.40
CA SER A 62 23.17 -14.53 7.61
C SER A 62 21.87 -13.71 7.77
N ALA A 63 21.36 -13.15 6.67
CA ALA A 63 20.07 -12.48 6.65
C ALA A 63 18.92 -13.48 6.94
N ALA A 64 18.98 -14.70 6.38
CA ALA A 64 17.97 -15.73 6.60
C ALA A 64 17.92 -16.18 8.07
N GLU A 65 19.05 -16.38 8.70
CA GLU A 65 19.16 -16.75 10.12
C GLU A 65 18.67 -15.67 11.06
N ASN A 66 18.83 -14.40 10.65
CA ASN A 66 18.40 -13.25 11.47
C ASN A 66 16.88 -12.99 11.45
N ILE A 67 16.12 -13.68 10.60
CA ILE A 67 14.65 -13.52 10.53
C ILE A 67 13.98 -13.78 11.86
N TYR A 68 14.42 -14.81 12.61
CA TYR A 68 13.87 -15.12 13.94
C TYR A 68 14.02 -13.93 14.91
N ASN A 69 15.20 -13.31 14.96
CA ASN A 69 15.48 -12.19 15.82
C ASN A 69 14.62 -10.95 15.51
N ILE A 70 14.31 -10.73 14.23
CA ILE A 70 13.42 -9.67 13.79
C ILE A 70 11.98 -10.04 14.14
N LYS A 71 11.53 -11.23 13.75
CA LYS A 71 10.14 -11.71 13.91
C LYS A 71 9.71 -11.73 15.37
N SER A 72 10.59 -12.08 16.30
CA SER A 72 10.31 -12.10 17.75
C SER A 72 10.04 -10.71 18.37
N GLN A 73 10.31 -9.61 17.63
CA GLN A 73 10.17 -8.23 18.12
C GLN A 73 9.09 -7.42 17.40
N VAL A 74 8.36 -8.05 16.46
CA VAL A 74 7.32 -7.39 15.67
C VAL A 74 6.11 -8.32 15.48
N ASP A 75 4.91 -7.75 15.52
CA ASP A 75 3.67 -8.52 15.36
C ASP A 75 3.19 -8.54 13.90
N VAL A 76 3.64 -7.57 13.07
CA VAL A 76 3.25 -7.47 11.67
C VAL A 76 3.75 -8.67 10.87
N PRO A 77 2.95 -9.22 9.95
CA PRO A 77 3.40 -10.29 9.07
C PRO A 77 4.59 -9.91 8.20
N LEU A 78 5.58 -10.82 8.12
CA LEU A 78 6.81 -10.61 7.36
C LEU A 78 6.85 -11.49 6.10
N VAL A 79 7.32 -10.91 4.99
CA VAL A 79 7.56 -11.59 3.71
C VAL A 79 9.06 -11.61 3.41
N ALA A 80 9.64 -12.77 3.22
CA ALA A 80 11.03 -12.90 2.77
C ALA A 80 11.13 -12.77 1.25
N ASP A 81 11.99 -11.88 0.79
CA ASP A 81 12.28 -11.68 -0.64
C ASP A 81 13.56 -12.45 -1.02
N ILE A 82 13.38 -13.56 -1.74
CA ILE A 82 14.46 -14.48 -2.12
C ILE A 82 14.45 -14.63 -3.63
N HIS A 83 15.63 -14.58 -4.27
CA HIS A 83 15.74 -14.57 -5.72
C HIS A 83 16.19 -15.90 -6.33
N PHE A 84 17.28 -16.52 -5.81
CA PHE A 84 17.94 -17.62 -6.52
C PHE A 84 18.24 -18.85 -5.67
N ASP A 85 18.43 -18.71 -4.36
CA ASP A 85 18.88 -19.82 -3.52
C ASP A 85 17.74 -20.41 -2.67
N TYR A 86 17.32 -21.64 -3.01
CA TYR A 86 16.27 -22.36 -2.30
C TYR A 86 16.59 -22.62 -0.82
N ARG A 87 17.90 -22.71 -0.46
CA ARG A 87 18.33 -22.94 0.94
C ARG A 87 17.93 -21.77 1.83
N LEU A 88 17.96 -20.56 1.29
CA LEU A 88 17.48 -19.36 2.01
C LEU A 88 15.98 -19.44 2.28
N ALA A 89 15.21 -19.96 1.29
CA ALA A 89 13.77 -20.16 1.46
C ALA A 89 13.47 -21.18 2.57
N LEU A 90 14.17 -22.31 2.59
CA LEU A 90 14.04 -23.32 3.65
C LEU A 90 14.42 -22.73 5.02
N LYS A 91 15.52 -21.96 5.08
CA LYS A 91 15.98 -21.36 6.33
C LYS A 91 14.98 -20.34 6.90
N VAL A 92 14.46 -19.41 6.10
CA VAL A 92 13.48 -18.45 6.60
C VAL A 92 12.14 -19.09 7.00
N ILE A 93 11.74 -20.20 6.35
CA ILE A 93 10.59 -21.00 6.77
C ILE A 93 10.84 -21.59 8.17
N GLU A 94 12.04 -22.13 8.42
CA GLU A 94 12.46 -22.61 9.74
C GLU A 94 12.39 -21.50 10.79
N GLN A 95 12.82 -20.28 10.43
CA GLN A 95 12.84 -19.10 11.30
C GLN A 95 11.46 -18.45 11.54
N GLY A 96 10.38 -19.00 10.95
CA GLY A 96 9.02 -18.56 11.22
C GLY A 96 8.52 -17.39 10.37
N ILE A 97 9.01 -17.24 9.14
CA ILE A 97 8.50 -16.25 8.18
C ILE A 97 7.02 -16.53 7.83
N ASP A 98 6.24 -15.48 7.54
CA ASP A 98 4.80 -15.61 7.25
C ASP A 98 4.48 -15.79 5.76
N ALA A 99 5.37 -15.37 4.84
CA ALA A 99 5.23 -15.60 3.41
C ALA A 99 6.56 -15.50 2.69
N LEU A 100 6.62 -16.11 1.49
CA LEU A 100 7.77 -16.03 0.60
C LEU A 100 7.47 -15.20 -0.64
N ARG A 101 8.44 -14.48 -1.13
CA ARG A 101 8.48 -13.97 -2.51
C ARG A 101 9.61 -14.67 -3.25
N ILE A 102 9.25 -15.54 -4.16
CA ILE A 102 10.16 -16.29 -5.02
C ILE A 102 9.57 -16.45 -6.42
N ASN A 103 10.43 -16.77 -7.40
CA ASN A 103 10.00 -17.29 -8.69
C ASN A 103 10.45 -18.76 -8.76
N PRO A 104 9.51 -19.74 -8.73
CA PRO A 104 9.86 -21.16 -8.67
C PRO A 104 10.87 -21.59 -9.73
N GLY A 105 10.77 -21.09 -10.95
CA GLY A 105 11.71 -21.38 -12.02
C GLY A 105 13.13 -20.83 -11.84
N ASN A 106 13.37 -19.97 -10.83
CA ASN A 106 14.67 -19.32 -10.61
C ASN A 106 15.44 -19.88 -9.39
N ILE A 107 14.77 -20.67 -8.53
CA ILE A 107 15.36 -21.11 -7.26
C ILE A 107 16.05 -22.47 -7.33
N GLY A 108 16.04 -23.12 -8.48
CA GLY A 108 16.73 -24.38 -8.72
C GLY A 108 15.95 -25.35 -9.61
N ASP A 109 16.35 -26.62 -9.57
CA ASP A 109 15.68 -27.71 -10.24
C ASP A 109 14.35 -28.10 -9.56
N GLU A 110 13.65 -29.07 -10.15
CA GLU A 110 12.33 -29.52 -9.67
C GLU A 110 12.36 -30.06 -8.25
N GLU A 111 13.42 -30.74 -7.84
CA GLU A 111 13.58 -31.30 -6.48
C GLU A 111 13.72 -30.17 -5.45
N ARG A 112 14.49 -29.13 -5.77
CA ARG A 112 14.67 -27.96 -4.89
C ARG A 112 13.38 -27.16 -4.74
N VAL A 113 12.67 -26.95 -5.83
CA VAL A 113 11.34 -26.31 -5.80
C VAL A 113 10.38 -27.14 -4.94
N LYS A 114 10.36 -28.47 -5.12
CA LYS A 114 9.54 -29.39 -4.33
C LYS A 114 9.85 -29.27 -2.84
N ALA A 115 11.13 -29.26 -2.46
CA ALA A 115 11.53 -29.12 -1.05
C ALA A 115 11.00 -27.83 -0.42
N VAL A 116 11.09 -26.70 -1.13
CA VAL A 116 10.55 -25.41 -0.64
C VAL A 116 9.02 -25.46 -0.53
N VAL A 117 8.35 -26.02 -1.53
CA VAL A 117 6.88 -26.12 -1.54
C VAL A 117 6.38 -27.02 -0.40
N GLU A 118 6.99 -28.17 -0.15
CA GLU A 118 6.61 -29.06 0.96
C GLU A 118 6.84 -28.40 2.32
N ALA A 119 7.95 -27.68 2.49
CA ALA A 119 8.20 -26.90 3.70
C ALA A 119 7.17 -25.78 3.89
N ALA A 120 6.81 -25.06 2.82
CA ALA A 120 5.79 -24.01 2.86
C ALA A 120 4.40 -24.57 3.17
N LYS A 121 4.02 -25.73 2.58
CA LYS A 121 2.75 -26.42 2.89
C LYS A 121 2.64 -26.79 4.36
N THR A 122 3.67 -27.40 4.93
CA THR A 122 3.68 -27.86 6.33
C THR A 122 3.37 -26.73 7.31
N ARG A 123 3.74 -25.49 6.95
CA ARG A 123 3.54 -24.30 7.79
C ARG A 123 2.48 -23.33 7.28
N ASN A 124 1.73 -23.71 6.23
CA ASN A 124 0.73 -22.87 5.57
C ASN A 124 1.26 -21.50 5.11
N ILE A 125 2.51 -21.45 4.64
CA ILE A 125 3.19 -20.23 4.18
C ILE A 125 2.86 -20.00 2.70
N PRO A 126 2.18 -18.91 2.33
CA PRO A 126 1.89 -18.61 0.93
C PRO A 126 3.13 -18.12 0.18
N ILE A 127 3.14 -18.37 -1.12
CA ILE A 127 4.20 -17.98 -2.04
C ILE A 127 3.70 -16.90 -2.99
N ARG A 128 4.43 -15.78 -3.07
CA ARG A 128 4.20 -14.77 -4.09
C ARG A 128 5.15 -14.99 -5.29
N ILE A 129 4.56 -15.26 -6.44
CA ILE A 129 5.23 -15.22 -7.74
C ILE A 129 5.40 -13.75 -8.13
N GLY A 130 6.63 -13.32 -8.45
CA GLY A 130 6.92 -11.93 -8.80
C GLY A 130 7.62 -11.80 -10.14
N VAL A 131 6.86 -11.66 -11.22
CA VAL A 131 7.40 -11.39 -12.55
C VAL A 131 7.68 -9.90 -12.70
N ASN A 132 8.87 -9.56 -13.17
CA ASN A 132 9.28 -8.20 -13.50
C ASN A 132 9.66 -8.13 -14.98
N ALA A 133 9.27 -7.06 -15.65
CA ALA A 133 9.59 -6.81 -17.07
C ALA A 133 11.10 -6.89 -17.37
N GLY A 134 11.92 -6.34 -16.47
CA GLY A 134 13.38 -6.34 -16.63
C GLY A 134 14.07 -7.69 -16.45
N SER A 135 13.37 -8.73 -15.97
CA SER A 135 13.91 -10.09 -15.74
C SER A 135 13.09 -11.17 -16.42
N LEU A 136 12.40 -10.83 -17.51
CA LEU A 136 11.63 -11.80 -18.29
C LEU A 136 12.55 -12.81 -18.98
N ASP A 137 12.11 -14.08 -19.04
CA ASP A 137 12.87 -15.18 -19.66
C ASP A 137 13.21 -14.87 -21.13
N LYS A 138 14.44 -15.21 -21.53
CA LYS A 138 14.93 -14.98 -22.89
C LYS A 138 14.10 -15.71 -23.96
N LYS A 139 13.51 -16.87 -23.63
CA LYS A 139 12.63 -17.62 -24.54
C LYS A 139 11.33 -16.86 -24.82
N LEU A 140 10.75 -16.25 -23.79
CA LEU A 140 9.56 -15.41 -23.94
C LEU A 140 9.87 -14.13 -24.69
N LEU A 141 11.02 -13.50 -24.42
CA LEU A 141 11.49 -12.34 -25.20
C LEU A 141 11.69 -12.71 -26.68
N ALA A 142 12.26 -13.88 -27.00
CA ALA A 142 12.40 -14.34 -28.37
C ALA A 142 11.05 -14.63 -29.04
N LYS A 143 10.09 -15.20 -28.30
CA LYS A 143 8.74 -15.50 -28.79
C LYS A 143 7.94 -14.25 -29.13
N TYR A 144 7.97 -13.22 -28.26
CA TYR A 144 7.16 -12.01 -28.37
C TYR A 144 7.90 -10.82 -29.01
N GLY A 145 9.21 -10.94 -29.26
CA GLY A 145 10.05 -9.89 -29.85
C GLY A 145 10.38 -8.74 -28.90
N LYS A 146 9.54 -8.50 -27.89
CA LYS A 146 9.67 -7.46 -26.85
C LYS A 146 8.91 -7.85 -25.57
N VAL A 147 9.04 -7.05 -24.54
CA VAL A 147 8.20 -7.18 -23.34
C VAL A 147 6.77 -6.75 -23.66
N THR A 148 5.80 -7.66 -23.51
CA THR A 148 4.37 -7.42 -23.68
C THR A 148 3.57 -7.89 -22.48
N ALA A 149 2.31 -7.52 -22.38
CA ALA A 149 1.41 -7.99 -21.33
C ALA A 149 1.27 -9.52 -21.35
N GLU A 150 1.11 -10.09 -22.55
CA GLU A 150 0.99 -11.55 -22.77
C GLU A 150 2.27 -12.29 -22.31
N ALA A 151 3.45 -11.73 -22.62
CA ALA A 151 4.71 -12.32 -22.20
C ALA A 151 4.86 -12.35 -20.67
N LEU A 152 4.45 -11.29 -19.98
CA LEU A 152 4.45 -11.22 -18.52
C LEU A 152 3.46 -12.22 -17.90
N VAL A 153 2.26 -12.32 -18.47
CA VAL A 153 1.22 -13.26 -18.04
C VAL A 153 1.68 -14.70 -18.28
N GLU A 154 2.21 -15.03 -19.47
CA GLU A 154 2.71 -16.37 -19.78
C GLU A 154 3.82 -16.79 -18.81
N SER A 155 4.76 -15.89 -18.51
CA SER A 155 5.81 -16.14 -17.51
C SER A 155 5.22 -16.46 -16.13
N ALA A 156 4.22 -15.72 -15.69
CA ALA A 156 3.55 -16.00 -14.42
C ALA A 156 2.82 -17.35 -14.43
N LEU A 157 2.15 -17.68 -15.51
CA LEU A 157 1.44 -18.95 -15.68
C LEU A 157 2.38 -20.15 -15.65
N GLU A 158 3.59 -20.06 -16.22
CA GLU A 158 4.60 -21.09 -16.12
C GLU A 158 4.97 -21.36 -14.64
N HIS A 159 5.21 -20.33 -13.87
CA HIS A 159 5.50 -20.45 -12.43
C HIS A 159 4.30 -20.98 -11.61
N ILE A 160 3.08 -20.58 -11.95
CA ILE A 160 1.86 -21.10 -11.32
C ILE A 160 1.75 -22.61 -11.57
N ARG A 161 1.91 -23.05 -12.82
CA ARG A 161 1.82 -24.48 -13.20
C ARG A 161 2.84 -25.33 -12.44
N ILE A 162 4.04 -24.83 -12.17
CA ILE A 162 5.04 -25.54 -11.35
C ILE A 162 4.48 -25.78 -9.94
N LEU A 163 3.90 -24.78 -9.31
CA LEU A 163 3.33 -24.90 -7.97
C LEU A 163 2.07 -25.79 -7.95
N GLU A 164 1.18 -25.64 -8.93
CA GLU A 164 -0.04 -26.45 -9.06
C GLU A 164 0.25 -27.94 -9.28
N LYS A 165 1.27 -28.29 -10.09
CA LYS A 165 1.74 -29.68 -10.25
C LYS A 165 2.17 -30.30 -8.90
N LEU A 166 2.63 -29.49 -7.98
CA LEU A 166 2.96 -29.90 -6.61
C LEU A 166 1.77 -29.80 -5.66
N ASN A 167 0.54 -29.58 -6.15
CA ASN A 167 -0.67 -29.37 -5.36
C ASN A 167 -0.55 -28.21 -4.36
N PHE A 168 0.10 -27.11 -4.77
CA PHE A 168 0.24 -25.91 -3.96
C PHE A 168 -0.58 -24.76 -4.53
N TYR A 169 -1.52 -24.23 -3.75
CA TYR A 169 -2.48 -23.22 -4.17
C TYR A 169 -2.43 -21.95 -3.30
N GLY A 170 -1.56 -21.89 -2.30
CA GLY A 170 -1.31 -20.69 -1.50
C GLY A 170 -0.50 -19.64 -2.29
N ILE A 171 -1.03 -19.22 -3.45
CA ILE A 171 -0.31 -18.41 -4.45
C ILE A 171 -0.85 -17.00 -4.45
N LYS A 172 0.06 -16.02 -4.58
CA LYS A 172 -0.20 -14.61 -4.88
C LYS A 172 0.68 -14.18 -6.05
N ILE A 173 0.19 -13.29 -6.92
CA ILE A 173 0.88 -12.98 -8.18
C ILE A 173 1.16 -11.48 -8.25
N SER A 174 2.34 -11.12 -8.76
CA SER A 174 2.67 -9.75 -9.12
C SER A 174 3.34 -9.68 -10.49
N LEU A 175 2.87 -8.75 -11.34
CA LEU A 175 3.40 -8.45 -12.67
C LEU A 175 3.81 -6.98 -12.68
N LYS A 176 5.12 -6.69 -12.71
CA LYS A 176 5.60 -5.33 -12.54
C LYS A 176 6.44 -4.85 -13.71
N ALA A 177 6.11 -3.69 -14.20
CA ALA A 177 6.91 -2.92 -15.14
C ALA A 177 7.02 -1.45 -14.68
N HIS A 178 7.93 -0.70 -15.28
CA HIS A 178 8.03 0.76 -15.09
C HIS A 178 7.04 1.52 -15.97
N ASP A 179 6.58 0.89 -17.04
CA ASP A 179 5.58 1.41 -17.97
C ASP A 179 4.18 1.14 -17.42
N VAL A 180 3.40 2.22 -17.23
CA VAL A 180 2.07 2.15 -16.63
C VAL A 180 1.07 1.45 -17.56
N PRO A 181 0.92 1.81 -18.86
CA PRO A 181 0.04 1.11 -19.80
C PRO A 181 0.31 -0.39 -19.84
N LEU A 182 1.55 -0.80 -20.03
CA LEU A 182 1.94 -2.22 -20.02
C LEU A 182 1.53 -2.94 -18.72
N THR A 183 1.72 -2.27 -17.58
CA THR A 183 1.35 -2.84 -16.27
C THR A 183 -0.17 -3.01 -16.16
N LEU A 184 -0.95 -2.02 -16.59
CA LEU A 184 -2.41 -2.10 -16.60
C LEU A 184 -2.90 -3.28 -17.44
N ASP A 185 -2.40 -3.40 -18.67
CA ASP A 185 -2.80 -4.47 -19.59
C ASP A 185 -2.41 -5.85 -19.06
N ALA A 186 -1.22 -5.99 -18.47
CA ALA A 186 -0.77 -7.24 -17.87
C ALA A 186 -1.66 -7.67 -16.68
N TYR A 187 -2.02 -6.74 -15.78
CA TYR A 187 -2.90 -7.08 -14.65
C TYR A 187 -4.35 -7.33 -15.06
N ARG A 188 -4.89 -6.61 -16.05
CA ARG A 188 -6.21 -6.88 -16.62
C ARG A 188 -6.26 -8.29 -17.20
N LEU A 189 -5.32 -8.62 -18.09
CA LEU A 189 -5.22 -9.95 -18.69
C LEU A 189 -5.03 -11.04 -17.62
N MET A 190 -4.15 -10.83 -16.64
CA MET A 190 -3.96 -11.78 -15.56
C MET A 190 -5.20 -11.97 -14.71
N SER A 191 -5.90 -10.87 -14.44
CA SER A 191 -7.16 -10.89 -13.70
C SER A 191 -8.24 -11.72 -14.40
N GLU A 192 -8.30 -11.71 -15.72
CA GLU A 192 -9.23 -12.53 -16.51
C GLU A 192 -8.81 -14.00 -16.57
N THR A 193 -7.50 -14.27 -16.47
CA THR A 193 -6.91 -15.60 -16.68
C THR A 193 -6.96 -16.49 -15.44
N VAL A 194 -6.81 -15.90 -14.24
CA VAL A 194 -6.72 -16.66 -12.96
C VAL A 194 -7.57 -16.04 -11.88
N ASP A 195 -7.84 -16.82 -10.83
CA ASP A 195 -8.55 -16.39 -9.62
C ASP A 195 -7.64 -16.22 -8.39
N TYR A 196 -6.32 -16.25 -8.58
CA TYR A 196 -5.35 -16.00 -7.51
C TYR A 196 -5.30 -14.51 -7.14
N PRO A 197 -5.04 -14.17 -5.85
CA PRO A 197 -4.87 -12.78 -5.42
C PRO A 197 -3.75 -12.07 -6.15
N LEU A 198 -4.00 -10.82 -6.53
CA LEU A 198 -3.04 -10.00 -7.26
C LEU A 198 -2.40 -8.95 -6.32
N HIS A 199 -1.06 -8.87 -6.38
CA HIS A 199 -0.26 -7.87 -5.69
C HIS A 199 0.21 -6.80 -6.67
N LEU A 200 -0.45 -5.65 -6.66
CA LEU A 200 -0.17 -4.57 -7.59
C LEU A 200 1.11 -3.81 -7.24
N GLY A 201 1.67 -3.16 -8.23
CA GLY A 201 2.79 -2.23 -8.04
C GLY A 201 3.41 -1.80 -9.36
N ILE A 202 3.85 -0.56 -9.41
CA ILE A 202 4.73 -0.04 -10.46
C ILE A 202 6.16 -0.15 -9.94
N THR A 203 7.05 -0.79 -10.69
CA THR A 203 8.47 -0.86 -10.33
C THR A 203 9.23 0.29 -10.96
N GLU A 204 10.33 0.73 -10.31
CA GLU A 204 11.16 1.79 -10.87
C GLU A 204 10.35 3.05 -11.24
N ALA A 205 9.40 3.41 -10.36
CA ALA A 205 8.47 4.50 -10.62
C ALA A 205 9.16 5.87 -10.69
N GLY A 206 10.33 6.01 -10.08
CA GLY A 206 11.16 7.21 -10.07
C GLY A 206 11.27 7.89 -8.71
N THR A 207 11.65 9.18 -8.73
CA THR A 207 11.72 10.01 -7.53
C THR A 207 10.34 10.17 -6.88
N VAL A 208 10.30 10.69 -5.66
CA VAL A 208 9.06 10.81 -4.86
C VAL A 208 7.92 11.40 -5.68
N ASN A 209 8.08 12.59 -6.27
CA ASN A 209 6.99 13.26 -7.00
C ASN A 209 6.51 12.46 -8.22
N THR A 210 7.43 12.04 -9.09
CA THR A 210 7.10 11.27 -10.30
C THR A 210 6.54 9.89 -9.94
N GLY A 211 7.14 9.24 -8.94
CA GLY A 211 6.73 7.92 -8.48
C GLY A 211 5.34 7.90 -7.85
N ILE A 212 4.96 8.95 -7.11
CA ILE A 212 3.60 9.13 -6.58
C ILE A 212 2.59 9.19 -7.73
N ILE A 213 2.84 10.03 -8.74
CA ILE A 213 1.93 10.19 -9.89
C ILE A 213 1.77 8.87 -10.63
N LYS A 214 2.86 8.21 -11.02
CA LYS A 214 2.81 6.93 -11.73
C LYS A 214 2.08 5.85 -10.93
N SER A 215 2.35 5.77 -9.64
CA SER A 215 1.72 4.79 -8.76
C SER A 215 0.24 5.09 -8.56
N ALA A 216 -0.13 6.35 -8.34
CA ALA A 216 -1.53 6.75 -8.19
C ALA A 216 -2.33 6.46 -9.48
N VAL A 217 -1.78 6.77 -10.65
CA VAL A 217 -2.43 6.46 -11.94
C VAL A 217 -2.52 4.96 -12.16
N GLY A 218 -1.40 4.22 -12.08
CA GLY A 218 -1.38 2.80 -12.42
C GLY A 218 -2.12 1.92 -11.42
N ILE A 219 -1.81 2.05 -10.13
CA ILE A 219 -2.47 1.26 -9.08
C ILE A 219 -3.90 1.74 -8.86
N GLY A 220 -4.12 3.07 -8.88
CA GLY A 220 -5.46 3.64 -8.71
C GLY A 220 -6.43 3.21 -9.79
N ALA A 221 -6.01 3.14 -11.07
CA ALA A 221 -6.85 2.66 -12.16
C ALA A 221 -7.27 1.20 -11.94
N LEU A 222 -6.33 0.30 -11.64
CA LEU A 222 -6.63 -1.12 -11.37
C LEU A 222 -7.57 -1.30 -10.18
N LEU A 223 -7.31 -0.59 -9.09
CA LEU A 223 -8.17 -0.65 -7.90
C LEU A 223 -9.57 -0.11 -8.18
N ALA A 224 -9.72 0.94 -9.01
CA ALA A 224 -11.00 1.48 -9.43
C ALA A 224 -11.79 0.49 -10.33
N GLU A 225 -11.10 -0.35 -11.10
CA GLU A 225 -11.66 -1.47 -11.87
C GLU A 225 -11.96 -2.71 -11.00
N GLY A 226 -11.66 -2.66 -9.70
CA GLY A 226 -11.85 -3.77 -8.76
C GLY A 226 -10.76 -4.85 -8.83
N ILE A 227 -9.63 -4.57 -9.48
CA ILE A 227 -8.48 -5.47 -9.63
C ILE A 227 -7.44 -5.16 -8.57
N GLY A 228 -7.02 -6.19 -7.81
CA GLY A 228 -5.97 -6.12 -6.80
C GLY A 228 -6.45 -6.37 -5.38
N ASP A 229 -5.66 -7.15 -4.65
CA ASP A 229 -5.96 -7.58 -3.27
C ASP A 229 -4.93 -7.05 -2.28
N THR A 230 -3.75 -6.74 -2.76
CA THR A 230 -2.66 -6.10 -2.01
C THR A 230 -1.77 -5.34 -2.98
N PHE A 231 -1.03 -4.36 -2.50
CA PHE A 231 -0.13 -3.60 -3.37
C PHE A 231 1.02 -2.98 -2.60
N ARG A 232 2.03 -2.52 -3.37
CA ARG A 232 3.16 -1.76 -2.85
C ARG A 232 3.45 -0.56 -3.76
N ILE A 233 3.56 0.60 -3.16
CA ILE A 233 4.17 1.79 -3.77
C ILE A 233 5.69 1.60 -3.75
N SER A 234 6.39 2.04 -4.79
CA SER A 234 7.86 1.97 -4.85
C SER A 234 8.42 3.35 -5.19
N LEU A 235 9.06 3.98 -4.21
CA LEU A 235 9.64 5.33 -4.33
C LEU A 235 11.13 5.27 -3.99
N THR A 236 11.91 6.15 -4.63
CA THR A 236 13.29 6.37 -4.22
C THR A 236 13.29 7.28 -2.98
N GLY A 237 13.47 6.69 -1.78
CA GLY A 237 13.48 7.42 -0.53
C GLY A 237 13.06 6.60 0.69
N ASP A 238 12.52 7.29 1.70
CA ASP A 238 12.03 6.64 2.93
C ASP A 238 10.77 5.81 2.63
N PRO A 239 10.76 4.50 2.94
CA PRO A 239 9.62 3.62 2.69
C PRO A 239 8.36 3.97 3.50
N VAL A 240 8.46 4.78 4.55
CA VAL A 240 7.30 5.32 5.27
C VAL A 240 6.42 6.16 4.34
N ASN A 241 7.02 6.91 3.40
CA ASN A 241 6.27 7.67 2.40
C ASN A 241 5.50 6.76 1.43
N GLU A 242 6.02 5.56 1.11
CA GLU A 242 5.31 4.57 0.30
C GLU A 242 3.97 4.18 0.95
N VAL A 243 3.99 3.97 2.28
CA VAL A 243 2.79 3.58 3.05
C VAL A 243 1.77 4.72 3.12
N LYS A 244 2.23 5.96 3.34
CA LYS A 244 1.36 7.13 3.35
C LYS A 244 0.65 7.30 2.01
N VAL A 245 1.39 7.26 0.90
CA VAL A 245 0.82 7.35 -0.46
C VAL A 245 -0.16 6.21 -0.74
N ALA A 246 0.15 4.98 -0.31
CA ALA A 246 -0.74 3.84 -0.47
C ALA A 246 -2.08 4.06 0.25
N ASN A 247 -2.06 4.52 1.50
CA ASN A 247 -3.27 4.82 2.25
C ASN A 247 -4.07 5.97 1.63
N GLU A 248 -3.41 7.00 1.09
CA GLU A 248 -4.10 8.10 0.39
C GLU A 248 -4.79 7.62 -0.90
N ILE A 249 -4.18 6.71 -1.67
CA ILE A 249 -4.83 6.10 -2.85
C ILE A 249 -6.09 5.33 -2.43
N LEU A 250 -6.02 4.51 -1.38
CA LEU A 250 -7.19 3.76 -0.89
C LEU A 250 -8.30 4.70 -0.38
N LYS A 251 -7.94 5.77 0.31
CA LYS A 251 -8.90 6.79 0.78
C LYS A 251 -9.56 7.52 -0.39
N ALA A 252 -8.77 7.95 -1.37
CA ALA A 252 -9.28 8.66 -2.55
C ALA A 252 -10.28 7.82 -3.35
N LEU A 253 -10.14 6.49 -3.34
CA LEU A 253 -11.06 5.54 -3.97
C LEU A 253 -12.21 5.08 -3.06
N GLY A 254 -12.27 5.52 -1.81
CA GLY A 254 -13.26 5.05 -0.83
C GLY A 254 -13.13 3.57 -0.46
N LEU A 255 -11.93 2.99 -0.61
CA LEU A 255 -11.64 1.58 -0.34
C LEU A 255 -11.13 1.33 1.10
N LYS A 256 -10.73 2.38 1.79
CA LYS A 256 -10.27 2.34 3.19
C LYS A 256 -10.67 3.62 3.91
N GLU A 257 -11.28 3.46 5.07
CA GLU A 257 -11.49 4.57 6.01
C GLU A 257 -10.33 4.56 7.02
N TYR A 258 -9.38 5.47 6.83
CA TYR A 258 -8.18 5.58 7.69
C TYR A 258 -7.73 7.02 7.81
N GLY A 259 -7.61 7.51 9.04
CA GLY A 259 -7.14 8.87 9.32
C GLY A 259 -8.04 9.99 8.75
N PRO A 260 -7.65 11.24 8.94
CA PRO A 260 -8.40 12.39 8.45
C PRO A 260 -8.29 12.55 6.94
N THR A 261 -9.33 13.14 6.34
CA THR A 261 -9.32 13.60 4.96
C THR A 261 -9.38 15.12 4.96
N LEU A 262 -8.37 15.77 4.40
CA LEU A 262 -8.35 17.22 4.23
C LEU A 262 -9.06 17.59 2.92
N ILE A 263 -10.02 18.50 3.00
CA ILE A 263 -10.70 19.12 1.87
C ILE A 263 -10.26 20.59 1.82
N SER A 264 -9.46 20.96 0.82
CA SER A 264 -9.00 22.35 0.64
C SER A 264 -9.40 22.86 -0.72
N CYS A 265 -9.93 24.07 -0.79
CA CYS A 265 -10.24 24.69 -2.05
C CYS A 265 -8.94 25.19 -2.73
N PRO A 266 -8.89 25.29 -4.07
CA PRO A 266 -7.81 25.95 -4.75
C PRO A 266 -7.82 27.46 -4.45
N THR A 267 -6.62 28.06 -4.39
CA THR A 267 -6.50 29.51 -4.27
C THR A 267 -7.09 30.20 -5.52
N CYS A 268 -8.05 31.09 -5.32
CA CYS A 268 -8.64 31.89 -6.40
C CYS A 268 -8.75 33.36 -5.97
N GLY A 269 -9.18 34.24 -6.86
CA GLY A 269 -9.30 35.69 -6.58
C GLY A 269 -10.26 36.06 -5.46
N ARG A 270 -11.00 35.10 -4.90
CA ARG A 270 -11.90 35.30 -3.72
C ARG A 270 -11.24 34.91 -2.40
N CYS A 271 -10.02 34.32 -2.44
CA CYS A 271 -9.32 33.95 -1.22
C CYS A 271 -8.87 35.19 -0.45
N ASN A 272 -9.22 35.27 0.84
CA ASN A 272 -8.93 36.41 1.69
C ASN A 272 -7.93 36.09 2.81
N ILE A 273 -7.36 34.89 2.83
CA ILE A 273 -6.44 34.41 3.86
C ILE A 273 -5.22 33.74 3.18
N ASP A 274 -4.14 33.53 3.92
CA ASP A 274 -3.01 32.71 3.46
C ASP A 274 -3.39 31.21 3.52
N LEU A 275 -4.27 30.83 2.58
CA LEU A 275 -4.80 29.46 2.51
C LEU A 275 -3.74 28.36 2.39
N PRO A 276 -2.66 28.51 1.57
CA PRO A 276 -1.65 27.47 1.49
C PRO A 276 -0.98 27.20 2.84
N SER A 277 -0.51 28.23 3.53
CA SER A 277 0.14 28.10 4.85
C SER A 277 -0.81 27.52 5.91
N ILE A 278 -2.08 27.91 5.89
CA ILE A 278 -3.09 27.39 6.81
C ILE A 278 -3.37 25.91 6.52
N ALA A 279 -3.52 25.53 5.24
CA ALA A 279 -3.78 24.14 4.84
C ALA A 279 -2.60 23.22 5.22
N GLU A 280 -1.35 23.65 4.97
CA GLU A 280 -0.16 22.90 5.38
C GLU A 280 -0.08 22.71 6.90
N LYS A 281 -0.34 23.75 7.69
CA LYS A 281 -0.38 23.65 9.17
C LYS A 281 -1.45 22.68 9.65
N VAL A 282 -2.63 22.72 9.03
CA VAL A 282 -3.72 21.80 9.34
C VAL A 282 -3.34 20.38 8.97
N GLU A 283 -2.79 20.14 7.78
CA GLU A 283 -2.36 18.82 7.31
C GLU A 283 -1.31 18.23 8.24
N GLN A 284 -0.29 18.99 8.61
CA GLN A 284 0.75 18.56 9.56
C GLN A 284 0.18 18.15 10.90
N ARG A 285 -0.75 18.93 11.47
CA ARG A 285 -1.37 18.59 12.76
C ARG A 285 -2.34 17.41 12.67
N LEU A 286 -2.93 17.16 11.51
CA LEU A 286 -3.80 16.01 11.25
C LEU A 286 -3.02 14.70 11.11
N SER A 287 -1.73 14.74 10.78
CA SER A 287 -0.92 13.55 10.47
C SER A 287 -0.81 12.53 11.62
N GLY A 288 -1.03 12.94 12.88
CA GLY A 288 -1.05 12.05 14.05
C GLY A 288 -2.41 11.45 14.38
N ILE A 289 -3.46 11.77 13.62
CA ILE A 289 -4.83 11.31 13.89
C ILE A 289 -5.12 10.08 13.03
N THR A 290 -5.51 8.97 13.66
CA THR A 290 -5.85 7.72 12.95
C THR A 290 -7.35 7.56 12.67
N LYS A 291 -8.19 8.37 13.35
CA LYS A 291 -9.65 8.29 13.19
C LYS A 291 -10.10 8.90 11.86
N PRO A 292 -11.04 8.26 11.15
CA PRO A 292 -11.62 8.83 9.94
C PRO A 292 -12.47 10.06 10.29
N ILE A 293 -12.05 11.21 9.78
CA ILE A 293 -12.73 12.50 9.95
C ILE A 293 -12.45 13.39 8.75
N LYS A 294 -13.47 14.07 8.24
CA LYS A 294 -13.35 15.02 7.12
C LYS A 294 -13.16 16.42 7.65
N VAL A 295 -12.04 17.04 7.34
CA VAL A 295 -11.69 18.41 7.77
C VAL A 295 -11.59 19.31 6.55
N ALA A 296 -12.25 20.46 6.57
CA ALA A 296 -12.25 21.41 5.46
C ALA A 296 -11.47 22.70 5.79
N VAL A 297 -10.69 23.17 4.82
CA VAL A 297 -9.98 24.46 4.88
C VAL A 297 -10.34 25.27 3.62
N MET A 298 -11.16 26.32 3.79
CA MET A 298 -11.73 27.09 2.70
C MET A 298 -11.23 28.55 2.72
N GLY A 299 -10.82 29.06 1.56
CA GLY A 299 -10.25 30.40 1.42
C GLY A 299 -11.25 31.55 1.48
N CYS A 300 -12.55 31.30 1.39
CA CYS A 300 -13.60 32.32 1.48
C CYS A 300 -14.87 31.80 2.13
N VAL A 301 -15.65 32.73 2.72
CA VAL A 301 -16.93 32.41 3.40
C VAL A 301 -18.08 32.18 2.42
N VAL A 302 -17.96 32.62 1.16
CA VAL A 302 -19.05 32.58 0.18
C VAL A 302 -19.45 31.14 -0.18
N ASN A 303 -18.46 30.30 -0.50
CA ASN A 303 -18.70 28.92 -0.90
C ASN A 303 -18.24 27.89 0.18
N GLY A 304 -17.47 28.35 1.17
CA GLY A 304 -16.83 27.47 2.14
C GLY A 304 -17.77 26.48 2.80
N PRO A 305 -18.80 26.94 3.56
CA PRO A 305 -19.73 26.03 4.23
C PRO A 305 -20.59 25.20 3.27
N GLY A 306 -20.87 25.73 2.05
CA GLY A 306 -21.67 25.05 1.03
C GLY A 306 -20.94 23.90 0.36
N GLU A 307 -19.73 24.14 -0.17
CA GLU A 307 -18.90 23.13 -0.84
C GLU A 307 -18.33 22.09 0.14
N ALA A 308 -18.13 22.49 1.39
CA ALA A 308 -17.62 21.60 2.45
C ALA A 308 -18.72 21.10 3.40
N ARG A 309 -19.98 21.07 2.96
CA ARG A 309 -21.12 20.59 3.79
C ARG A 309 -20.92 19.18 4.33
N ASP A 310 -20.26 18.32 3.57
CA ASP A 310 -19.98 16.93 3.95
C ASP A 310 -18.78 16.80 4.90
N ALA A 311 -18.06 17.89 5.18
CA ALA A 311 -16.99 17.87 6.17
C ALA A 311 -17.57 17.79 7.60
N ASP A 312 -16.94 16.96 8.44
CA ASP A 312 -17.30 16.86 9.85
C ASP A 312 -17.06 18.21 10.56
N ILE A 313 -15.99 18.91 10.16
CA ILE A 313 -15.59 20.22 10.68
C ILE A 313 -14.77 20.98 9.64
N GLY A 314 -14.79 22.28 9.67
CA GLY A 314 -13.95 23.08 8.78
C GLY A 314 -13.83 24.54 9.20
N ILE A 315 -12.93 25.23 8.49
CA ILE A 315 -12.75 26.70 8.57
C ILE A 315 -12.93 27.34 7.20
N ALA A 316 -13.41 28.57 7.20
CA ALA A 316 -13.53 29.38 5.99
C ALA A 316 -13.04 30.81 6.27
N GLY A 317 -12.10 31.27 5.40
CA GLY A 317 -11.50 32.59 5.52
C GLY A 317 -12.42 33.72 5.14
N GLY A 318 -12.27 34.88 5.81
CA GLY A 318 -12.91 36.14 5.50
C GLY A 318 -11.91 37.30 5.64
N LYS A 319 -12.32 38.54 5.52
CA LYS A 319 -11.44 39.72 5.63
C LYS A 319 -11.11 39.98 7.11
N GLY A 320 -9.87 39.57 7.54
CA GLY A 320 -9.40 39.75 8.91
C GLY A 320 -10.04 38.82 9.95
N GLU A 321 -11.03 38.08 9.58
CA GLU A 321 -11.77 37.12 10.40
C GLU A 321 -12.18 35.91 9.58
N GLY A 322 -12.55 34.81 10.24
CA GLY A 322 -13.04 33.63 9.54
C GLY A 322 -14.06 32.85 10.36
N LEU A 323 -14.62 31.84 9.75
CA LEU A 323 -15.68 31.03 10.32
C LEU A 323 -15.14 29.63 10.65
N VAL A 324 -15.57 29.09 11.78
CA VAL A 324 -15.47 27.65 12.10
C VAL A 324 -16.87 27.07 11.90
N PHE A 325 -16.98 25.97 11.15
CA PHE A 325 -18.26 25.34 10.86
C PHE A 325 -18.21 23.82 11.05
N ARG A 326 -19.37 23.21 11.31
CA ARG A 326 -19.56 21.78 11.47
C ARG A 326 -20.72 21.34 10.59
N LYS A 327 -20.46 20.38 9.67
CA LYS A 327 -21.47 19.90 8.71
C LYS A 327 -22.22 21.03 8.00
N GLY A 328 -21.46 22.06 7.57
CA GLY A 328 -22.00 23.23 6.89
C GLY A 328 -22.60 24.30 7.79
N GLU A 329 -22.82 24.07 9.08
CA GLU A 329 -23.36 25.05 10.03
C GLU A 329 -22.23 25.82 10.73
N VAL A 330 -22.31 27.15 10.72
CA VAL A 330 -21.34 28.03 11.39
C VAL A 330 -21.52 27.90 12.89
N ILE A 331 -20.44 27.52 13.60
CA ILE A 331 -20.43 27.36 15.05
C ILE A 331 -19.66 28.48 15.75
N ASN A 332 -18.71 29.11 15.08
CA ASN A 332 -17.91 30.18 15.66
C ASN A 332 -17.39 31.14 14.57
N LYS A 333 -17.12 32.39 14.97
CA LYS A 333 -16.48 33.44 14.17
C LYS A 333 -15.25 33.91 14.94
N VAL A 334 -14.08 33.87 14.35
CA VAL A 334 -12.81 34.15 15.03
C VAL A 334 -11.89 34.98 14.15
N ALA A 335 -10.91 35.65 14.74
CA ALA A 335 -9.86 36.34 14.02
C ALA A 335 -9.02 35.31 13.20
N GLU A 336 -8.46 35.75 12.07
CA GLU A 336 -7.76 34.90 11.12
C GLU A 336 -6.60 34.10 11.76
N ASP A 337 -5.83 34.76 12.64
CA ASP A 337 -4.70 34.15 13.37
C ASP A 337 -5.12 33.03 14.33
N LYS A 338 -6.40 32.98 14.73
CA LYS A 338 -6.98 31.97 15.63
C LYS A 338 -7.72 30.83 14.91
N LEU A 339 -7.83 30.88 13.59
CA LEU A 339 -8.61 29.90 12.81
C LEU A 339 -8.14 28.47 13.05
N VAL A 340 -6.84 28.21 12.91
CA VAL A 340 -6.27 26.87 13.08
C VAL A 340 -6.47 26.36 14.50
N GLU A 341 -6.22 27.19 15.50
CA GLU A 341 -6.37 26.80 16.90
C GLU A 341 -7.82 26.49 17.25
N SER A 342 -8.74 27.33 16.80
CA SER A 342 -10.19 27.13 17.00
C SER A 342 -10.68 25.86 16.29
N LEU A 343 -10.17 25.55 15.10
CA LEU A 343 -10.45 24.30 14.40
C LEU A 343 -10.08 23.09 15.25
N PHE A 344 -8.85 23.06 15.80
CA PHE A 344 -8.36 21.90 16.57
C PHE A 344 -9.06 21.77 17.94
N VAL A 345 -9.42 22.86 18.60
CA VAL A 345 -10.26 22.81 19.81
C VAL A 345 -11.59 22.12 19.54
N GLU A 346 -12.25 22.42 18.44
CA GLU A 346 -13.52 21.80 18.08
C GLU A 346 -13.34 20.36 17.54
N LEU A 347 -12.26 20.10 16.82
CA LEU A 347 -11.88 18.77 16.35
C LEU A 347 -11.66 17.80 17.52
N ASP A 348 -10.94 18.22 18.56
CA ASP A 348 -10.70 17.41 19.75
C ASP A 348 -12.00 17.03 20.48
N LYS A 349 -12.97 17.96 20.54
CA LYS A 349 -14.31 17.67 21.08
C LYS A 349 -15.02 16.56 20.27
N LEU A 350 -14.90 16.59 18.92
CA LEU A 350 -15.48 15.59 18.03
C LEU A 350 -14.82 14.22 18.20
N ILE A 351 -13.49 14.19 18.30
CA ILE A 351 -12.72 12.96 18.49
C ILE A 351 -13.08 12.29 19.82
N LYS A 352 -13.16 13.07 20.91
CA LYS A 352 -13.56 12.58 22.23
C LYS A 352 -14.99 12.04 22.24
N LYS A 353 -15.93 12.73 21.61
CA LYS A 353 -17.34 12.30 21.51
C LYS A 353 -17.52 10.99 20.72
N LYS A 354 -16.78 10.80 19.62
CA LYS A 354 -16.77 9.54 18.84
C LYS A 354 -16.11 8.37 19.61
N SER A 355 -15.32 8.63 20.66
CA SER A 355 -14.69 7.58 21.48
C SER A 355 -15.59 7.11 22.63
N SER A 356 -16.61 7.89 23.04
CA SER A 356 -17.55 7.55 24.10
C SER A 356 -18.83 6.84 23.60
N CYS A 357 -18.98 6.68 22.27
CA CYS A 357 -20.13 6.01 21.64
C CYS A 357 -19.77 4.62 21.02
N ASN A 358 -18.55 4.16 21.19
CA ASN A 358 -18.10 2.79 20.92
C ASN A 358 -17.77 2.15 22.28
#